data_3db0ced7ed05abe72889890dd73688ed
#
_entry.id   3db0ced7ed05abe72889890dd73688ed
#
_cell.length_a   1.000
_cell.length_b   1.000
_cell.length_c   1.000
_cell.angle_alpha   90.00
_cell.angle_beta   90.00
_cell.angle_gamma   90.00
#
_symmetry.space_group_name_H-M   'P 1'
#
loop_
_entity.id
_entity.type
_entity.pdbx_description
1 polymer ?
#
loop_
_entity_poly.entity_id
_entity_poly.type
_entity_poly.pdbx_seq_one_letter_code
_entity_poly.pdbx_strand_id
1 'polypeptide(L)'
;MLEGKSIIVTGGASGIGRATCVLAAREGANVAIADINREMAEETARLVEVQGQAALVIEMDTSKKADAQRMVEQTVGTFGTIDGIVCSAIKLVPGKLEELPEEDWDMVMDIGLKGYFLCAQAAGRVMLEKGSGSIVFVSSIGGVQAYNGAGAYSVCKAGAIMLGQLIGVEWGSRGVRGNTVCPGQVRTPMTEAMFKDPEIAAGRAAVVPMGRVGEPEEIAEANIFLLSDRASYINADFMQVDGGQAESKMMHTPGRNWGGKKMNYSTSTVSNITNKQKEDG
;
A
#
# COMPACT_ATOMS: atom_id res chain seq x y z
N MET A 1 1.68 13.27 15.77
CA MET A 1 2.38 13.65 14.50
C MET A 1 1.47 14.37 13.51
N LEU A 2 0.15 14.16 13.62
CA LEU A 2 -0.85 14.70 12.70
C LEU A 2 -1.93 15.54 13.41
N GLU A 3 -1.59 16.13 14.53
CA GLU A 3 -2.51 16.91 15.37
C GLU A 3 -3.27 17.97 14.55
N GLY A 4 -4.61 17.91 14.59
CA GLY A 4 -5.51 18.80 13.87
C GLY A 4 -5.52 18.68 12.35
N LYS A 5 -4.79 17.73 11.75
CA LYS A 5 -4.77 17.49 10.29
C LYS A 5 -6.02 16.72 9.83
N SER A 6 -6.39 16.93 8.59
CA SER A 6 -7.47 16.22 7.90
C SER A 6 -6.88 15.28 6.85
N ILE A 7 -7.04 13.98 7.06
CA ILE A 7 -6.43 12.93 6.23
C ILE A 7 -7.49 12.10 5.52
N ILE A 8 -7.34 11.89 4.23
CA ILE A 8 -8.15 10.96 3.45
C ILE A 8 -7.40 9.64 3.31
N VAL A 9 -8.10 8.51 3.45
CA VAL A 9 -7.57 7.17 3.16
C VAL A 9 -8.51 6.43 2.22
N THR A 10 -8.09 6.15 1.00
CA THR A 10 -8.85 5.28 0.08
C THR A 10 -8.51 3.81 0.34
N GLY A 11 -9.49 2.92 0.25
CA GLY A 11 -9.34 1.54 0.72
C GLY A 11 -9.28 1.46 2.25
N GLY A 12 -9.91 2.42 2.95
CA GLY A 12 -9.83 2.57 4.39
C GLY A 12 -10.65 1.56 5.20
N ALA A 13 -11.46 0.74 4.55
CA ALA A 13 -12.32 -0.23 5.22
C ALA A 13 -11.59 -1.45 5.77
N SER A 14 -10.38 -1.78 5.29
CA SER A 14 -9.68 -3.01 5.72
C SER A 14 -8.16 -2.91 5.59
N GLY A 15 -7.44 -3.90 6.15
CA GLY A 15 -6.01 -4.10 5.96
C GLY A 15 -5.17 -2.85 6.27
N ILE A 16 -4.23 -2.54 5.37
CA ILE A 16 -3.32 -1.39 5.51
C ILE A 16 -4.09 -0.06 5.59
N GLY A 17 -5.17 0.08 4.80
CA GLY A 17 -5.99 1.30 4.84
C GLY A 17 -6.65 1.51 6.20
N ARG A 18 -7.28 0.47 6.77
CA ARG A 18 -7.87 0.53 8.13
C ARG A 18 -6.82 0.86 9.18
N ALA A 19 -5.68 0.17 9.17
CA ALA A 19 -4.59 0.43 10.10
C ALA A 19 -4.08 1.88 9.99
N THR A 20 -3.98 2.41 8.76
CA THR A 20 -3.61 3.81 8.52
C THR A 20 -4.64 4.78 9.08
N CYS A 21 -5.96 4.51 8.92
CA CYS A 21 -7.01 5.35 9.48
C CYS A 21 -6.93 5.42 11.01
N VAL A 22 -6.81 4.26 11.66
CA VAL A 22 -6.75 4.17 13.13
C VAL A 22 -5.50 4.86 13.67
N LEU A 23 -4.35 4.63 13.03
CA LEU A 23 -3.10 5.25 13.46
C LEU A 23 -3.08 6.75 13.20
N ALA A 24 -3.64 7.24 12.07
CA ALA A 24 -3.79 8.66 11.81
C ALA A 24 -4.60 9.37 12.91
N ALA A 25 -5.71 8.74 13.33
CA ALA A 25 -6.53 9.25 14.43
C ALA A 25 -5.76 9.25 15.77
N ARG A 26 -5.05 8.19 16.09
CA ARG A 26 -4.19 8.11 17.28
C ARG A 26 -3.13 9.22 17.31
N GLU A 27 -2.66 9.63 16.14
CA GLU A 27 -1.70 10.71 15.97
C GLU A 27 -2.34 12.13 15.88
N GLY A 28 -3.66 12.22 16.09
CA GLY A 28 -4.41 13.46 16.22
C GLY A 28 -5.13 13.95 14.97
N ALA A 29 -5.23 13.16 13.91
CA ALA A 29 -5.89 13.56 12.68
C ALA A 29 -7.39 13.21 12.65
N ASN A 30 -8.20 14.08 12.06
CA ASN A 30 -9.52 13.72 11.57
C ASN A 30 -9.38 12.90 10.27
N VAL A 31 -10.21 11.86 10.10
CA VAL A 31 -10.01 10.88 9.03
C VAL A 31 -11.26 10.73 8.15
N ALA A 32 -11.10 10.97 6.86
CA ALA A 32 -12.08 10.59 5.83
C ALA A 32 -11.72 9.18 5.32
N ILE A 33 -12.62 8.23 5.56
CA ILE A 33 -12.49 6.82 5.24
C ILE A 33 -13.27 6.55 3.95
N ALA A 34 -12.55 6.44 2.84
CA ALA A 34 -13.12 6.27 1.52
C ALA A 34 -12.99 4.82 1.05
N ASP A 35 -14.10 4.13 0.84
CA ASP A 35 -14.12 2.72 0.43
C ASP A 35 -15.40 2.38 -0.35
N ILE A 36 -15.37 1.32 -1.13
CA ILE A 36 -16.55 0.78 -1.80
C ILE A 36 -17.44 -0.01 -0.82
N ASN A 37 -16.86 -0.53 0.26
CA ASN A 37 -17.57 -1.27 1.31
C ASN A 37 -17.90 -0.34 2.48
N ARG A 38 -19.09 0.25 2.41
CA ARG A 38 -19.59 1.19 3.42
C ARG A 38 -19.63 0.57 4.83
N GLU A 39 -20.14 -0.65 4.97
CA GLU A 39 -20.31 -1.30 6.27
C GLU A 39 -18.95 -1.48 6.98
N MET A 40 -17.94 -1.99 6.28
CA MET A 40 -16.60 -2.14 6.82
C MET A 40 -15.91 -0.78 7.07
N ALA A 41 -16.22 0.24 6.28
CA ALA A 41 -15.74 1.61 6.51
C ALA A 41 -16.36 2.22 7.78
N GLU A 42 -17.63 1.95 8.08
CA GLU A 42 -18.30 2.34 9.33
C GLU A 42 -17.70 1.64 10.55
N GLU A 43 -17.25 0.38 10.43
CA GLU A 43 -16.45 -0.27 11.48
C GLU A 43 -15.13 0.47 11.73
N THR A 44 -14.43 0.85 10.66
CA THR A 44 -13.19 1.62 10.78
C THR A 44 -13.45 3.00 11.40
N ALA A 45 -14.57 3.65 11.07
CA ALA A 45 -14.95 4.92 11.66
C ALA A 45 -15.12 4.83 13.18
N ARG A 46 -15.79 3.78 13.67
CA ARG A 46 -15.89 3.54 15.12
C ARG A 46 -14.53 3.39 15.79
N LEU A 47 -13.56 2.74 15.14
CA LEU A 47 -12.19 2.62 15.65
C LEU A 47 -11.45 3.96 15.69
N VAL A 48 -11.67 4.83 14.71
CA VAL A 48 -11.16 6.21 14.67
C VAL A 48 -11.75 7.05 15.80
N GLU A 49 -13.07 6.99 15.98
CA GLU A 49 -13.79 7.73 17.03
C GLU A 49 -13.34 7.34 18.45
N VAL A 50 -13.03 6.07 18.69
CA VAL A 50 -12.42 5.59 19.96
C VAL A 50 -11.09 6.27 20.25
N GLN A 51 -10.35 6.74 19.24
CA GLN A 51 -9.12 7.52 19.42
C GLN A 51 -9.39 9.00 19.75
N GLY A 52 -10.65 9.44 19.78
CA GLY A 52 -11.05 10.81 20.10
C GLY A 52 -11.07 11.75 18.89
N GLN A 53 -10.95 11.24 17.67
CA GLN A 53 -10.95 12.04 16.44
C GLN A 53 -12.24 11.87 15.64
N ALA A 54 -12.55 12.85 14.78
CA ALA A 54 -13.70 12.78 13.91
C ALA A 54 -13.43 11.84 12.72
N ALA A 55 -14.44 11.02 12.40
CA ALA A 55 -14.45 10.13 11.24
C ALA A 55 -15.52 10.56 10.24
N LEU A 56 -15.19 10.49 8.93
CA LEU A 56 -16.14 10.68 7.84
C LEU A 56 -16.09 9.46 6.93
N VAL A 57 -17.20 8.73 6.83
CA VAL A 57 -17.31 7.60 5.89
C VAL A 57 -17.79 8.08 4.53
N ILE A 58 -17.06 7.72 3.48
CA ILE A 58 -17.36 8.05 2.08
C ILE A 58 -17.43 6.77 1.27
N GLU A 59 -18.63 6.33 0.93
CA GLU A 59 -18.81 5.22 -0.01
C GLU A 59 -18.42 5.69 -1.43
N MET A 60 -17.42 5.05 -2.04
CA MET A 60 -16.95 5.43 -3.36
C MET A 60 -16.25 4.31 -4.12
N ASP A 61 -16.33 4.37 -5.44
CA ASP A 61 -15.51 3.62 -6.38
C ASP A 61 -14.36 4.51 -6.87
N THR A 62 -13.12 4.18 -6.50
CA THR A 62 -11.93 4.97 -6.87
C THR A 62 -11.72 5.09 -8.38
N SER A 63 -12.24 4.14 -9.17
CA SER A 63 -12.18 4.19 -10.65
C SER A 63 -13.04 5.31 -11.26
N LYS A 64 -13.93 5.92 -10.47
CA LYS A 64 -14.89 6.94 -10.91
C LYS A 64 -14.43 8.34 -10.54
N LYS A 65 -14.22 9.19 -11.55
CA LYS A 65 -13.82 10.59 -11.35
C LYS A 65 -14.82 11.38 -10.50
N ALA A 66 -16.13 11.17 -10.71
CA ALA A 66 -17.16 11.83 -9.94
C ALA A 66 -17.09 11.50 -8.44
N ASP A 67 -16.77 10.25 -8.11
CA ASP A 67 -16.61 9.82 -6.73
C ASP A 67 -15.38 10.45 -6.08
N ALA A 68 -14.26 10.55 -6.80
CA ALA A 68 -13.07 11.24 -6.30
C ALA A 68 -13.33 12.75 -6.04
N GLN A 69 -14.15 13.40 -6.87
CA GLN A 69 -14.58 14.79 -6.65
C GLN A 69 -15.47 14.90 -5.42
N ARG A 70 -16.50 14.05 -5.29
CA ARG A 70 -17.41 14.00 -4.14
C ARG A 70 -16.66 13.72 -2.84
N MET A 71 -15.64 12.85 -2.86
CA MET A 71 -14.77 12.57 -1.72
C MET A 71 -14.11 13.86 -1.19
N VAL A 72 -13.57 14.67 -2.07
CA VAL A 72 -12.94 15.94 -1.72
C VAL A 72 -13.96 16.95 -1.19
N GLU A 73 -15.09 17.10 -1.89
CA GLU A 73 -16.17 18.02 -1.48
C GLU A 73 -16.69 17.70 -0.08
N GLN A 74 -16.97 16.42 0.21
CA GLN A 74 -17.43 15.97 1.52
C GLN A 74 -16.36 16.17 2.61
N THR A 75 -15.10 15.86 2.32
CA THR A 75 -14.01 16.03 3.27
C THR A 75 -13.80 17.51 3.61
N VAL A 76 -13.73 18.38 2.62
CA VAL A 76 -13.60 19.83 2.85
C VAL A 76 -14.84 20.39 3.55
N GLY A 77 -16.04 19.95 3.17
CA GLY A 77 -17.28 20.38 3.82
C GLY A 77 -17.36 19.98 5.30
N THR A 78 -16.72 18.86 5.70
CA THR A 78 -16.76 18.36 7.08
C THR A 78 -15.58 18.86 7.91
N PHE A 79 -14.37 18.84 7.35
CA PHE A 79 -13.13 19.15 8.10
C PHE A 79 -12.50 20.50 7.73
N GLY A 80 -13.03 21.20 6.72
CA GLY A 80 -12.56 22.51 6.29
C GLY A 80 -11.35 22.50 5.38
N THR A 81 -10.56 21.40 5.37
CA THR A 81 -9.32 21.30 4.59
C THR A 81 -8.96 19.84 4.30
N ILE A 82 -7.92 19.65 3.48
CA ILE A 82 -7.23 18.36 3.26
C ILE A 82 -5.74 18.62 3.44
N ASP A 83 -5.10 17.90 4.38
CA ASP A 83 -3.67 17.98 4.67
C ASP A 83 -2.90 16.82 4.07
N GLY A 84 -3.55 15.67 3.92
CA GLY A 84 -2.94 14.51 3.32
C GLY A 84 -3.94 13.51 2.76
N ILE A 85 -3.44 12.67 1.86
CA ILE A 85 -4.18 11.53 1.35
C ILE A 85 -3.29 10.31 1.25
N VAL A 86 -3.82 9.15 1.66
CA VAL A 86 -3.21 7.83 1.41
C VAL A 86 -4.08 7.07 0.42
N CYS A 87 -3.52 6.77 -0.75
CA CYS A 87 -4.16 5.96 -1.77
C CYS A 87 -3.77 4.49 -1.57
N SER A 88 -4.69 3.67 -1.02
CA SER A 88 -4.46 2.26 -0.71
C SER A 88 -5.43 1.30 -1.38
N ALA A 89 -6.50 1.78 -2.00
CA ALA A 89 -7.49 0.94 -2.67
C ALA A 89 -6.88 0.17 -3.84
N ILE A 90 -7.07 -1.17 -3.87
CA ILE A 90 -6.56 -2.04 -4.93
C ILE A 90 -7.43 -3.30 -5.05
N LYS A 91 -7.49 -3.85 -6.22
CA LYS A 91 -7.95 -5.22 -6.50
C LYS A 91 -6.80 -6.02 -7.07
N LEU A 92 -6.54 -7.19 -6.53
CA LEU A 92 -5.61 -8.16 -7.10
C LEU A 92 -6.39 -9.20 -7.89
N VAL A 93 -6.08 -9.34 -9.17
CA VAL A 93 -6.56 -10.42 -10.04
C VAL A 93 -5.34 -11.18 -10.53
N PRO A 94 -5.08 -12.39 -9.99
CA PRO A 94 -3.95 -13.21 -10.42
C PRO A 94 -4.21 -13.80 -11.82
N GLY A 95 -3.15 -13.94 -12.60
CA GLY A 95 -3.21 -14.52 -13.94
C GLY A 95 -1.87 -14.44 -14.65
N LYS A 96 -1.62 -15.33 -15.61
CA LYS A 96 -0.48 -15.22 -16.52
C LYS A 96 -0.80 -14.23 -17.63
N LEU A 97 0.20 -13.45 -18.09
CA LEU A 97 -0.05 -12.39 -19.07
C LEU A 97 -0.65 -12.89 -20.38
N GLU A 98 -0.25 -14.08 -20.84
CA GLU A 98 -0.77 -14.67 -22.07
C GLU A 98 -2.23 -15.15 -22.00
N GLU A 99 -2.78 -15.27 -20.78
CA GLU A 99 -4.13 -15.76 -20.50
C GLU A 99 -5.01 -14.69 -19.83
N LEU A 100 -4.43 -13.53 -19.46
CA LEU A 100 -5.14 -12.51 -18.69
C LEU A 100 -6.18 -11.80 -19.56
N PRO A 101 -7.48 -11.86 -19.20
CA PRO A 101 -8.53 -11.11 -19.88
C PRO A 101 -8.29 -9.58 -19.80
N GLU A 102 -8.69 -8.89 -20.88
CA GLU A 102 -8.57 -7.41 -20.94
C GLU A 102 -9.36 -6.74 -19.80
N GLU A 103 -10.54 -7.25 -19.48
CA GLU A 103 -11.38 -6.74 -18.39
C GLU A 103 -10.73 -6.86 -17.01
N ASP A 104 -9.94 -7.92 -16.78
CA ASP A 104 -9.19 -8.10 -15.53
C ASP A 104 -7.98 -7.17 -15.47
N TRP A 105 -7.31 -6.94 -16.61
CA TRP A 105 -6.27 -5.93 -16.72
C TRP A 105 -6.83 -4.54 -16.42
N ASP A 106 -7.90 -4.14 -17.10
CA ASP A 106 -8.54 -2.84 -16.94
C ASP A 106 -9.03 -2.62 -15.52
N MET A 107 -9.63 -3.61 -14.90
CA MET A 107 -10.10 -3.54 -13.51
C MET A 107 -8.96 -3.21 -12.54
N VAL A 108 -7.82 -3.88 -12.66
CA VAL A 108 -6.66 -3.64 -11.78
C VAL A 108 -6.08 -2.25 -12.02
N MET A 109 -5.95 -1.84 -13.28
CA MET A 109 -5.41 -0.54 -13.68
C MET A 109 -6.36 0.61 -13.29
N ASP A 110 -7.65 0.43 -13.49
CA ASP A 110 -8.67 1.43 -13.20
C ASP A 110 -8.79 1.71 -11.70
N ILE A 111 -8.76 0.68 -10.86
CA ILE A 111 -8.84 0.83 -9.40
C ILE A 111 -7.50 1.32 -8.83
N GLY A 112 -6.41 0.65 -9.18
CA GLY A 112 -5.12 0.80 -8.50
C GLY A 112 -4.24 1.93 -9.04
N LEU A 113 -4.28 2.26 -10.34
CA LEU A 113 -3.44 3.31 -10.92
C LEU A 113 -4.24 4.55 -11.32
N LYS A 114 -5.27 4.38 -12.15
CA LYS A 114 -6.14 5.48 -12.54
C LYS A 114 -6.90 6.05 -11.33
N GLY A 115 -7.38 5.18 -10.43
CA GLY A 115 -8.04 5.59 -9.19
C GLY A 115 -7.10 6.39 -8.28
N TYR A 116 -5.85 5.97 -8.14
CA TYR A 116 -4.82 6.73 -7.42
C TYR A 116 -4.62 8.12 -8.02
N PHE A 117 -4.48 8.19 -9.35
CA PHE A 117 -4.37 9.47 -10.07
C PHE A 117 -5.60 10.36 -9.83
N LEU A 118 -6.81 9.84 -9.97
CA LEU A 118 -8.05 10.62 -9.81
C LEU A 118 -8.18 11.17 -8.38
N CYS A 119 -7.94 10.34 -7.36
CA CYS A 119 -8.02 10.75 -5.97
C CYS A 119 -6.92 11.74 -5.60
N ALA A 120 -5.68 11.47 -6.01
CA ALA A 120 -4.55 12.37 -5.77
C ALA A 120 -4.71 13.72 -6.49
N GLN A 121 -5.22 13.72 -7.73
CA GLN A 121 -5.48 14.95 -8.47
C GLN A 121 -6.57 15.80 -7.80
N ALA A 122 -7.66 15.17 -7.36
CA ALA A 122 -8.77 15.88 -6.72
C ALA A 122 -8.33 16.49 -5.37
N ALA A 123 -7.71 15.70 -4.48
CA ALA A 123 -7.21 16.16 -3.19
C ALA A 123 -6.04 17.16 -3.36
N GLY A 124 -5.15 16.89 -4.31
CA GLY A 124 -3.99 17.72 -4.60
C GLY A 124 -4.34 19.15 -5.02
N ARG A 125 -5.46 19.37 -5.71
CA ARG A 125 -5.92 20.74 -6.04
C ARG A 125 -6.15 21.58 -4.79
N VAL A 126 -6.79 21.02 -3.77
CA VAL A 126 -7.00 21.70 -2.48
C VAL A 126 -5.67 21.98 -1.79
N MET A 127 -4.76 21.00 -1.78
CA MET A 127 -3.42 21.13 -1.18
C MET A 127 -2.57 22.19 -1.90
N LEU A 128 -2.62 22.21 -3.25
CA LEU A 128 -1.89 23.17 -4.09
C LEU A 128 -2.40 24.60 -3.91
N GLU A 129 -3.71 24.79 -3.76
CA GLU A 129 -4.32 26.07 -3.46
C GLU A 129 -3.90 26.57 -2.06
N LYS A 130 -3.87 25.65 -1.08
CA LYS A 130 -3.39 25.92 0.29
C LYS A 130 -1.87 26.16 0.37
N GLY A 131 -1.09 25.64 -0.57
CA GLY A 131 0.37 25.69 -0.57
C GLY A 131 1.03 24.65 0.37
N SER A 132 0.30 23.62 0.81
CA SER A 132 0.85 22.56 1.67
C SER A 132 0.05 21.27 1.57
N GLY A 133 0.74 20.11 1.61
CA GLY A 133 0.08 18.81 1.60
C GLY A 133 1.04 17.64 1.45
N SER A 134 0.56 16.43 1.71
CA SER A 134 1.31 15.21 1.52
C SER A 134 0.44 14.11 0.90
N ILE A 135 0.91 13.52 -0.19
CA ILE A 135 0.26 12.42 -0.90
C ILE A 135 1.12 11.18 -0.76
N VAL A 136 0.53 10.09 -0.28
CA VAL A 136 1.21 8.81 -0.11
C VAL A 136 0.47 7.75 -0.91
N PHE A 137 1.19 7.02 -1.75
CA PHE A 137 0.67 5.86 -2.47
C PHE A 137 1.13 4.58 -1.80
N VAL A 138 0.21 3.63 -1.60
CA VAL A 138 0.56 2.29 -1.17
C VAL A 138 0.79 1.43 -2.41
N SER A 139 2.07 1.28 -2.79
CA SER A 139 2.50 0.40 -3.87
C SER A 139 2.72 -1.03 -3.36
N SER A 140 3.84 -1.63 -3.69
CA SER A 140 4.30 -2.96 -3.28
C SER A 140 5.77 -3.13 -3.71
N ILE A 141 6.50 -4.02 -3.07
CA ILE A 141 7.75 -4.53 -3.68
C ILE A 141 7.48 -5.20 -5.03
N GLY A 142 6.23 -5.64 -5.31
CA GLY A 142 5.79 -6.08 -6.63
C GLY A 142 5.80 -4.98 -7.71
N GLY A 143 5.88 -3.70 -7.33
CA GLY A 143 6.11 -2.58 -8.23
C GLY A 143 7.60 -2.30 -8.48
N VAL A 144 8.48 -2.83 -7.63
CA VAL A 144 9.95 -2.75 -7.78
C VAL A 144 10.49 -3.99 -8.48
N GLN A 145 9.87 -5.13 -8.26
CA GLN A 145 10.24 -6.43 -8.82
C GLN A 145 8.98 -7.12 -9.37
N ALA A 146 9.07 -7.69 -10.57
CA ALA A 146 7.93 -8.37 -11.17
C ALA A 146 7.53 -9.63 -10.38
N TYR A 147 6.24 -9.80 -10.16
CA TYR A 147 5.65 -11.02 -9.58
C TYR A 147 5.09 -11.89 -10.69
N ASN A 148 5.55 -13.14 -10.75
CA ASN A 148 5.01 -14.13 -11.67
C ASN A 148 3.55 -14.44 -11.29
N GLY A 149 2.67 -14.46 -12.29
CA GLY A 149 1.26 -14.81 -12.11
C GLY A 149 0.41 -13.76 -11.40
N ALA A 150 0.89 -12.54 -11.24
CA ALA A 150 0.16 -11.46 -10.58
C ALA A 150 -0.70 -10.61 -11.53
N GLY A 151 -0.88 -11.02 -12.77
CA GLY A 151 -1.64 -10.27 -13.78
C GLY A 151 -1.09 -8.85 -13.99
N ALA A 152 -1.97 -7.85 -14.02
CA ALA A 152 -1.61 -6.43 -14.18
C ALA A 152 -1.00 -5.80 -12.91
N TYR A 153 -1.00 -6.49 -11.77
CA TYR A 153 -0.68 -5.92 -10.45
C TYR A 153 0.70 -5.25 -10.41
N SER A 154 1.75 -5.93 -10.88
CA SER A 154 3.12 -5.37 -10.85
C SER A 154 3.25 -4.11 -11.70
N VAL A 155 2.60 -4.06 -12.86
CA VAL A 155 2.57 -2.88 -13.74
C VAL A 155 1.83 -1.73 -13.05
N CYS A 156 0.67 -2.01 -12.47
CA CYS A 156 -0.11 -1.05 -11.70
C CYS A 156 0.70 -0.45 -10.54
N LYS A 157 1.39 -1.29 -9.76
CA LYS A 157 2.18 -0.84 -8.61
C LYS A 157 3.48 -0.12 -9.00
N ALA A 158 4.10 -0.48 -10.12
CA ALA A 158 5.21 0.30 -10.69
C ALA A 158 4.72 1.69 -11.16
N GLY A 159 3.55 1.75 -11.80
CA GLY A 159 2.91 3.01 -12.16
C GLY A 159 2.61 3.91 -10.95
N ALA A 160 2.19 3.33 -9.83
CA ALA A 160 1.95 4.06 -8.59
C ALA A 160 3.23 4.69 -8.00
N ILE A 161 4.38 4.00 -8.10
CA ILE A 161 5.68 4.56 -7.72
C ILE A 161 6.00 5.78 -8.59
N MET A 162 5.91 5.62 -9.90
CA MET A 162 6.20 6.71 -10.84
C MET A 162 5.22 7.88 -10.66
N LEU A 163 3.95 7.62 -10.36
CA LEU A 163 2.96 8.68 -10.08
C LEU A 163 3.33 9.49 -8.83
N GLY A 164 3.79 8.84 -7.75
CA GLY A 164 4.29 9.51 -6.55
C GLY A 164 5.49 10.40 -6.83
N GLN A 165 6.44 9.91 -7.62
CA GLN A 165 7.61 10.67 -8.05
C GLN A 165 7.24 11.88 -8.91
N LEU A 166 6.34 11.69 -9.90
CA LEU A 166 5.88 12.76 -10.77
C LEU A 166 5.19 13.88 -9.99
N ILE A 167 4.30 13.54 -9.06
CA ILE A 167 3.65 14.51 -8.16
C ILE A 167 4.70 15.26 -7.33
N GLY A 168 5.65 14.54 -6.75
CA GLY A 168 6.72 15.17 -5.96
C GLY A 168 7.55 16.17 -6.77
N VAL A 169 7.86 15.84 -8.02
CA VAL A 169 8.62 16.72 -8.93
C VAL A 169 7.80 17.93 -9.37
N GLU A 170 6.55 17.73 -9.79
CA GLU A 170 5.72 18.81 -10.34
C GLU A 170 5.15 19.75 -9.26
N TRP A 171 4.84 19.22 -8.06
CA TRP A 171 4.10 19.96 -7.04
C TRP A 171 4.96 20.37 -5.84
N GLY A 172 6.19 19.85 -5.74
CA GLY A 172 7.09 20.08 -4.61
C GLY A 172 7.39 21.56 -4.37
N SER A 173 7.67 22.34 -5.42
CA SER A 173 7.88 23.79 -5.33
C SER A 173 6.65 24.58 -4.87
N ARG A 174 5.48 23.93 -4.88
CA ARG A 174 4.19 24.49 -4.45
C ARG A 174 3.76 23.94 -3.09
N GLY A 175 4.68 23.31 -2.34
CA GLY A 175 4.45 22.85 -0.98
C GLY A 175 3.74 21.50 -0.85
N VAL A 176 3.54 20.74 -1.94
CA VAL A 176 2.89 19.41 -1.91
C VAL A 176 3.91 18.34 -2.18
N ARG A 177 4.07 17.38 -1.25
CA ARG A 177 4.95 16.23 -1.37
C ARG A 177 4.20 15.02 -1.93
N GLY A 178 4.87 14.24 -2.76
CA GLY A 178 4.39 12.96 -3.29
C GLY A 178 5.39 11.87 -2.99
N ASN A 179 4.97 10.82 -2.25
CA ASN A 179 5.83 9.68 -1.90
C ASN A 179 5.06 8.36 -2.03
N THR A 180 5.79 7.25 -2.00
CA THR A 180 5.21 5.91 -2.13
C THR A 180 5.76 4.99 -1.05
N VAL A 181 4.90 4.19 -0.42
CA VAL A 181 5.30 3.07 0.43
C VAL A 181 5.17 1.78 -0.38
N CYS A 182 6.19 0.94 -0.31
CA CYS A 182 6.27 -0.35 -1.00
C CYS A 182 6.30 -1.49 0.02
N PRO A 183 5.14 -2.00 0.47
CA PRO A 183 5.08 -3.14 1.38
C PRO A 183 5.66 -4.41 0.76
N GLY A 184 6.26 -5.25 1.62
CA GLY A 184 6.54 -6.64 1.32
C GLY A 184 5.32 -7.53 1.54
N GLN A 185 5.55 -8.71 2.09
CA GLN A 185 4.47 -9.60 2.50
C GLN A 185 3.86 -9.11 3.82
N VAL A 186 2.58 -8.79 3.79
CA VAL A 186 1.82 -8.25 4.93
C VAL A 186 0.57 -9.10 5.13
N ARG A 187 0.22 -9.39 6.38
CA ARG A 187 -1.01 -10.11 6.74
C ARG A 187 -2.20 -9.16 6.66
N THR A 188 -3.01 -9.32 5.63
CA THR A 188 -4.22 -8.52 5.39
C THR A 188 -5.37 -9.44 4.99
N PRO A 189 -6.65 -8.99 5.00
CA PRO A 189 -7.75 -9.78 4.46
C PRO A 189 -7.52 -10.29 3.03
N MET A 190 -6.83 -9.53 2.19
CA MET A 190 -6.47 -9.93 0.83
C MET A 190 -5.51 -11.13 0.79
N THR A 191 -4.62 -11.24 1.75
CA THR A 191 -3.56 -12.27 1.80
C THR A 191 -3.85 -13.38 2.81
N GLU A 192 -4.87 -13.24 3.65
CA GLU A 192 -5.18 -14.16 4.75
C GLU A 192 -5.32 -15.62 4.32
N ALA A 193 -5.94 -15.84 3.15
CA ALA A 193 -6.09 -17.20 2.61
C ALA A 193 -4.73 -17.90 2.40
N MET A 194 -3.66 -17.14 2.14
CA MET A 194 -2.30 -17.66 1.92
C MET A 194 -1.60 -18.07 3.24
N PHE A 195 -2.11 -17.62 4.38
CA PHE A 195 -1.54 -17.91 5.71
C PHE A 195 -2.30 -18.99 6.47
N LYS A 196 -3.41 -19.50 5.90
CA LYS A 196 -4.18 -20.60 6.50
C LYS A 196 -3.42 -21.92 6.48
N ASP A 197 -2.56 -22.13 5.49
CA ASP A 197 -1.68 -23.28 5.38
C ASP A 197 -0.35 -22.97 6.10
N PRO A 198 0.02 -23.73 7.17
CA PRO A 198 1.24 -23.49 7.93
C PRO A 198 2.53 -23.62 7.10
N GLU A 199 2.57 -24.51 6.10
CA GLU A 199 3.75 -24.66 5.24
C GLU A 199 3.92 -23.46 4.30
N ILE A 200 2.81 -22.98 3.72
CA ILE A 200 2.80 -21.77 2.90
C ILE A 200 3.19 -20.55 3.77
N ALA A 201 2.63 -20.44 4.96
CA ALA A 201 2.95 -19.36 5.90
C ALA A 201 4.45 -19.35 6.27
N ALA A 202 5.00 -20.52 6.60
CA ALA A 202 6.42 -20.67 6.90
C ALA A 202 7.30 -20.34 5.69
N GLY A 203 6.93 -20.82 4.50
CA GLY A 203 7.64 -20.52 3.26
C GLY A 203 7.66 -19.02 2.93
N ARG A 204 6.55 -18.33 3.18
CA ARG A 204 6.46 -16.87 3.02
C ARG A 204 7.33 -16.11 4.02
N ALA A 205 7.35 -16.54 5.27
CA ALA A 205 8.23 -15.95 6.29
C ALA A 205 9.72 -16.17 5.98
N ALA A 206 10.06 -17.35 5.44
CA ALA A 206 11.43 -17.74 5.15
C ALA A 206 12.11 -16.90 4.04
N VAL A 207 11.34 -16.28 3.13
CA VAL A 207 11.90 -15.40 2.09
C VAL A 207 12.10 -13.96 2.56
N VAL A 208 11.66 -13.63 3.77
CA VAL A 208 11.85 -12.31 4.38
C VAL A 208 13.08 -12.39 5.31
N PRO A 209 14.10 -11.54 5.16
CA PRO A 209 15.29 -11.54 6.03
C PRO A 209 14.98 -11.41 7.52
N MET A 210 13.92 -10.68 7.90
CA MET A 210 13.47 -10.59 9.29
C MET A 210 12.76 -11.85 9.80
N GLY A 211 12.59 -12.90 8.97
CA GLY A 211 12.03 -14.20 9.35
C GLY A 211 10.53 -14.20 9.65
N ARG A 212 9.81 -13.15 9.29
CA ARG A 212 8.37 -13.03 9.47
C ARG A 212 7.73 -12.16 8.39
N VAL A 213 6.45 -12.32 8.20
CA VAL A 213 5.63 -11.36 7.43
C VAL A 213 5.36 -10.10 8.27
N GLY A 214 5.07 -8.99 7.61
CA GLY A 214 4.69 -7.74 8.26
C GLY A 214 3.21 -7.72 8.66
N GLU A 215 2.87 -6.80 9.55
CA GLU A 215 1.50 -6.47 9.94
C GLU A 215 1.06 -5.13 9.32
N PRO A 216 -0.25 -4.91 9.09
CA PRO A 216 -0.76 -3.67 8.50
C PRO A 216 -0.32 -2.40 9.23
N GLU A 217 -0.18 -2.48 10.56
CA GLU A 217 0.25 -1.39 11.42
C GLU A 217 1.66 -0.92 11.10
N GLU A 218 2.57 -1.82 10.72
CA GLU A 218 3.95 -1.49 10.35
C GLU A 218 4.00 -0.66 9.05
N ILE A 219 3.08 -0.91 8.13
CA ILE A 219 2.93 -0.12 6.91
C ILE A 219 2.26 1.22 7.21
N ALA A 220 1.28 1.21 8.13
CA ALA A 220 0.61 2.44 8.57
C ALA A 220 1.59 3.42 9.21
N GLU A 221 2.56 2.96 10.01
CA GLU A 221 3.61 3.80 10.60
C GLU A 221 4.40 4.56 9.52
N ALA A 222 4.77 3.89 8.42
CA ALA A 222 5.46 4.54 7.30
C ALA A 222 4.55 5.58 6.60
N ASN A 223 3.26 5.26 6.39
CA ASN A 223 2.30 6.19 5.82
C ASN A 223 2.17 7.45 6.70
N ILE A 224 2.02 7.29 8.01
CA ILE A 224 1.88 8.40 8.97
C ILE A 224 3.16 9.25 9.01
N PHE A 225 4.32 8.61 9.04
CA PHE A 225 5.60 9.33 8.98
C PHE A 225 5.68 10.20 7.72
N LEU A 226 5.38 9.66 6.54
CA LEU A 226 5.41 10.40 5.27
C LEU A 226 4.35 11.50 5.18
N LEU A 227 3.20 11.34 5.84
CA LEU A 227 2.16 12.39 5.95
C LEU A 227 2.59 13.54 6.88
N SER A 228 3.45 13.26 7.85
CA SER A 228 3.83 14.21 8.89
C SER A 228 4.86 15.24 8.44
N ASP A 229 5.02 16.30 9.22
CA ASP A 229 6.04 17.33 9.00
C ASP A 229 7.47 16.83 9.29
N ARG A 230 7.60 15.66 9.96
CA ARG A 230 8.90 14.98 10.16
C ARG A 230 9.51 14.49 8.84
N ALA A 231 8.69 14.29 7.80
CA ALA A 231 9.12 13.94 6.45
C ALA A 231 9.19 15.17 5.52
N SER A 232 9.40 16.36 6.04
CA SER A 232 9.34 17.64 5.29
C SER A 232 10.34 17.72 4.13
N TYR A 233 11.44 16.97 4.18
CA TYR A 233 12.44 16.93 3.10
C TYR A 233 12.46 15.60 2.33
N ILE A 234 11.44 14.74 2.55
CA ILE A 234 11.25 13.49 1.79
C ILE A 234 10.18 13.73 0.74
N ASN A 235 10.58 13.70 -0.53
CA ASN A 235 9.71 13.98 -1.66
C ASN A 235 10.17 13.23 -2.90
N ALA A 236 9.24 12.78 -3.73
CA ALA A 236 9.49 12.00 -4.94
C ALA A 236 10.24 10.67 -4.68
N ASP A 237 10.06 10.11 -3.48
CA ASP A 237 10.76 8.89 -3.06
C ASP A 237 9.78 7.71 -2.90
N PHE A 238 10.35 6.50 -2.89
CA PHE A 238 9.61 5.29 -2.50
C PHE A 238 10.35 4.53 -1.40
N MET A 239 9.62 4.22 -0.34
CA MET A 239 10.13 3.55 0.83
C MET A 239 9.70 2.08 0.83
N GLN A 240 10.66 1.16 0.81
CA GLN A 240 10.40 -0.27 1.00
C GLN A 240 10.18 -0.55 2.49
N VAL A 241 9.03 -1.18 2.81
CA VAL A 241 8.66 -1.62 4.15
C VAL A 241 8.34 -3.11 4.06
N ASP A 242 9.39 -3.93 3.98
CA ASP A 242 9.30 -5.30 3.51
C ASP A 242 10.16 -6.31 4.30
N GLY A 243 10.74 -5.89 5.41
CA GLY A 243 11.66 -6.73 6.20
C GLY A 243 12.92 -7.12 5.45
N GLY A 244 13.30 -6.39 4.39
CA GLY A 244 14.46 -6.64 3.53
C GLY A 244 14.20 -7.62 2.38
N GLN A 245 12.94 -7.97 2.12
CA GLN A 245 12.57 -9.00 1.14
C GLN A 245 13.04 -8.65 -0.28
N ALA A 246 12.88 -7.42 -0.73
CA ALA A 246 13.26 -7.00 -2.08
C ALA A 246 14.75 -7.19 -2.37
N GLU A 247 15.61 -7.04 -1.35
CA GLU A 247 17.06 -7.16 -1.45
C GLU A 247 17.56 -8.58 -1.15
N SER A 248 16.68 -9.52 -0.77
CA SER A 248 17.05 -10.85 -0.30
C SER A 248 17.40 -11.87 -1.40
N LYS A 249 17.38 -11.50 -2.68
CA LYS A 249 17.62 -12.42 -3.82
C LYS A 249 18.86 -13.30 -3.64
N MET A 250 19.92 -12.75 -3.08
CA MET A 250 21.18 -13.46 -2.88
C MET A 250 21.16 -14.41 -1.68
N MET A 251 20.24 -14.24 -0.72
CA MET A 251 20.08 -15.17 0.41
C MET A 251 19.65 -16.57 -0.06
N HIS A 252 18.89 -16.63 -1.13
CA HIS A 252 18.29 -17.85 -1.66
C HIS A 252 19.10 -18.47 -2.80
N THR A 253 20.30 -17.95 -3.10
CA THR A 253 21.19 -18.48 -4.15
C THR A 253 22.03 -19.62 -3.59
N PRO A 254 21.87 -20.88 -4.06
CA PRO A 254 22.65 -22.02 -3.58
C PRO A 254 24.16 -21.86 -3.80
N GLY A 255 24.96 -22.41 -2.90
CA GLY A 255 26.41 -22.59 -3.12
C GLY A 255 27.29 -21.38 -2.80
N ARG A 256 26.76 -20.31 -2.20
CA ARG A 256 27.60 -19.18 -1.74
C ARG A 256 28.26 -19.49 -0.39
N ASN A 257 29.55 -19.77 -0.44
CA ASN A 257 30.42 -19.84 0.74
C ASN A 257 31.35 -18.63 0.75
N TRP A 258 31.20 -17.72 1.72
CA TRP A 258 32.16 -16.68 1.98
C TRP A 258 33.15 -17.17 3.05
N GLY A 259 34.47 -17.20 2.71
CA GLY A 259 35.51 -17.55 3.66
C GLY A 259 35.54 -19.00 4.17
N GLY A 260 35.06 -19.97 3.39
CA GLY A 260 35.15 -21.40 3.70
C GLY A 260 34.25 -21.92 4.82
N LYS A 261 33.36 -21.07 5.42
CA LYS A 261 32.36 -21.49 6.39
C LYS A 261 31.03 -21.76 5.67
N LYS A 262 30.48 -22.99 5.82
CA LYS A 262 29.09 -23.27 5.41
C LYS A 262 28.18 -22.37 6.24
N MET A 263 27.55 -21.40 5.60
CA MET A 263 26.39 -20.74 6.20
C MET A 263 25.19 -21.67 6.02
N ASN A 264 24.67 -22.21 7.11
CA ASN A 264 23.44 -23.00 7.11
C ASN A 264 22.25 -22.05 6.94
N TYR A 265 21.98 -21.67 5.70
CA TYR A 265 20.63 -21.21 5.38
C TYR A 265 19.71 -22.44 5.41
N SER A 266 18.62 -22.36 6.13
CA SER A 266 17.64 -23.46 6.21
C SER A 266 17.05 -23.67 4.80
N THR A 267 17.62 -24.65 4.06
CA THR A 267 17.20 -25.04 2.71
C THR A 267 16.04 -26.02 2.74
N SER A 268 15.36 -26.18 3.87
CA SER A 268 14.30 -27.19 4.04
C SER A 268 13.09 -27.00 3.10
N THR A 269 12.95 -25.86 2.43
CA THR A 269 11.80 -25.60 1.55
C THR A 269 12.09 -25.84 0.06
N VAL A 270 13.35 -25.83 -0.38
CA VAL A 270 13.69 -25.97 -1.83
C VAL A 270 13.87 -27.44 -2.23
N SER A 271 14.27 -28.32 -1.29
CA SER A 271 14.50 -29.74 -1.59
C SER A 271 13.23 -30.54 -1.89
N ASN A 272 12.05 -30.07 -1.43
CA ASN A 272 10.79 -30.79 -1.68
C ASN A 272 10.17 -30.50 -3.04
N ILE A 273 10.54 -29.40 -3.70
CA ILE A 273 10.03 -29.07 -5.04
C ILE A 273 10.74 -29.90 -6.13
N THR A 274 12.03 -30.20 -5.94
CA THR A 274 12.83 -30.96 -6.91
C THR A 274 12.60 -32.47 -6.82
N ASN A 275 12.14 -33.00 -5.69
CA ASN A 275 11.87 -34.44 -5.55
C ASN A 275 10.50 -34.84 -6.11
N LYS A 276 9.49 -33.97 -6.08
CA LYS A 276 8.18 -34.28 -6.70
C LYS A 276 8.22 -34.35 -8.24
N GLN A 277 9.17 -33.67 -8.89
CA GLN A 277 9.33 -33.76 -10.35
C GLN A 277 10.10 -35.00 -10.83
N LYS A 278 10.66 -35.79 -9.91
CA LYS A 278 11.37 -37.06 -10.27
C LYS A 278 10.53 -38.32 -10.03
N GLU A 279 9.40 -38.23 -9.37
CA GLU A 279 8.49 -39.36 -9.13
C GLU A 279 7.34 -39.43 -10.14
N ASP A 280 7.10 -38.38 -10.94
CA ASP A 280 6.05 -38.29 -11.97
C ASP A 280 6.62 -38.32 -13.41
N GLY A 281 7.86 -38.83 -13.61
CA GLY A 281 8.50 -38.97 -14.92
C GLY A 281 8.91 -40.44 -15.23
#